data_43e5cac60fde576d56f628e62c24d09a
#
_entry.id   43e5cac60fde576d56f628e62c24d09a
#
_cell.length_a   1.000
_cell.length_b   1.000
_cell.length_c   1.000
_cell.angle_alpha   90.00
_cell.angle_beta   90.00
_cell.angle_gamma   90.00
#
_symmetry.space_group_name_H-M   'P 1'
#
loop_
_entity.id
_entity.type
_entity.pdbx_description
1 polymer ?
#
loop_
_entity_poly.entity_id
_entity_poly.type
_entity_poly.pdbx_seq_one_letter_code
_entity_poly.pdbx_strand_id
1 'polypeptide(L)'
;MRIYADKLTDHLTKHVKQVYLIFGNEPLLIQESRQAIQKAAFQQGFEEKHRFAVDASIDWNQVYDCFQAMSLFSNRQLIELEIPESGVTTAVSKELQTLCDMLHDDIMLVIVGSKLTKAQENAKWFKALSSKGDWVSCLSPDLQR
;
A
#
# COMPACT_ATOMS: atom_id res chain seq x y z
N MET A 1 8.82 8.40 3.21
CA MET A 1 8.62 9.28 4.37
C MET A 1 7.51 8.72 5.25
N ARG A 2 7.65 8.82 6.54
CA ARG A 2 6.61 8.37 7.47
C ARG A 2 5.61 9.49 7.74
N ILE A 3 4.32 9.19 7.57
CA ILE A 3 3.24 10.14 7.80
C ILE A 3 2.30 9.56 8.85
N TYR A 4 1.93 10.35 9.85
CA TYR A 4 0.91 9.92 10.79
C TYR A 4 -0.47 10.11 10.17
N ALA A 5 -1.43 9.23 10.54
CA ALA A 5 -2.73 9.18 9.89
C ALA A 5 -3.47 10.52 9.91
N ASP A 6 -3.31 11.31 10.97
CA ASP A 6 -3.97 12.61 11.09
C ASP A 6 -3.44 13.66 10.13
N LYS A 7 -2.28 13.42 9.51
CA LYS A 7 -1.67 14.34 8.53
C LYS A 7 -1.86 13.89 7.10
N LEU A 8 -2.44 12.71 6.90
CA LEU A 8 -2.53 12.10 5.58
C LEU A 8 -3.35 12.94 4.59
N THR A 9 -4.50 13.46 5.03
CA THR A 9 -5.37 14.23 4.15
C THR A 9 -4.67 15.47 3.60
N ASP A 10 -3.95 16.20 4.47
CA ASP A 10 -3.18 17.36 4.04
C ASP A 10 -2.10 16.98 3.04
N HIS A 11 -1.44 15.85 3.29
CA HIS A 11 -0.41 15.34 2.39
C HIS A 11 -0.99 15.01 1.01
N LEU A 12 -2.14 14.36 0.98
CA LEU A 12 -2.78 13.96 -0.28
C LEU A 12 -3.24 15.15 -1.12
N THR A 13 -3.60 16.26 -0.48
CA THR A 13 -3.99 17.46 -1.23
C THR A 13 -2.81 18.10 -1.96
N LYS A 14 -1.60 17.87 -1.47
CA LYS A 14 -0.38 18.44 -2.05
C LYS A 14 0.20 17.52 -3.11
N HIS A 15 0.22 16.22 -2.87
CA HIS A 15 0.88 15.27 -3.74
C HIS A 15 0.42 13.85 -3.45
N VAL A 16 0.06 13.11 -4.49
CA VAL A 16 -0.31 11.71 -4.38
C VAL A 16 0.86 10.86 -4.87
N LYS A 17 1.37 10.02 -3.99
CA LYS A 17 2.48 9.12 -4.32
C LYS A 17 1.99 7.84 -4.99
N GLN A 18 2.92 7.11 -5.57
CA GLN A 18 2.62 5.86 -6.26
C GLN A 18 2.42 4.68 -5.30
N VAL A 19 3.03 4.72 -4.12
CA VAL A 19 2.96 3.66 -3.13
C VAL A 19 2.58 4.23 -1.78
N TYR A 20 1.64 3.56 -1.10
CA TYR A 20 1.31 3.86 0.28
C TYR A 20 1.36 2.58 1.11
N LEU A 21 2.07 2.65 2.24
CA LEU A 21 2.20 1.56 3.18
C LEU A 21 1.42 1.95 4.43
N ILE A 22 0.26 1.31 4.66
CA ILE A 22 -0.64 1.64 5.77
C ILE A 22 -0.51 0.57 6.84
N PHE A 23 0.14 0.88 7.94
CA PHE A 23 0.38 -0.08 9.02
C PHE A 23 0.09 0.54 10.38
N GLY A 24 -0.48 -0.25 11.27
CA GLY A 24 -0.75 0.21 12.62
C GLY A 24 -1.64 -0.74 13.39
N ASN A 25 -2.00 -0.33 14.61
CA ASN A 25 -2.83 -1.11 15.51
C ASN A 25 -4.22 -0.51 15.73
N GLU A 26 -4.56 0.55 15.00
CA GLU A 26 -5.86 1.22 15.13
C GLU A 26 -6.70 1.00 13.88
N PRO A 27 -7.68 0.07 13.92
CA PRO A 27 -8.46 -0.27 12.73
C PRO A 27 -9.20 0.90 12.10
N LEU A 28 -9.71 1.82 12.92
CA LEU A 28 -10.44 2.97 12.39
C LEU A 28 -9.52 3.88 11.59
N LEU A 29 -8.31 4.14 12.10
CA LEU A 29 -7.33 4.97 11.39
C LEU A 29 -6.89 4.31 10.08
N ILE A 30 -6.75 2.99 10.08
CA ILE A 30 -6.41 2.24 8.88
C ILE A 30 -7.53 2.40 7.85
N GLN A 31 -8.77 2.23 8.26
CA GLN A 31 -9.93 2.35 7.37
C GLN A 31 -10.04 3.77 6.79
N GLU A 32 -9.91 4.78 7.64
CA GLU A 32 -9.97 6.18 7.20
C GLU A 32 -8.84 6.50 6.22
N SER A 33 -7.64 6.00 6.51
CA SER A 33 -6.50 6.22 5.62
C SER A 33 -6.69 5.57 4.26
N ARG A 34 -7.22 4.34 4.24
CA ARG A 34 -7.53 3.65 2.99
C ARG A 34 -8.54 4.43 2.16
N GLN A 35 -9.61 4.91 2.80
CA GLN A 35 -10.65 5.67 2.12
C GLN A 35 -10.11 6.99 1.56
N ALA A 36 -9.27 7.68 2.33
CA ALA A 36 -8.69 8.95 1.88
C ALA A 36 -7.79 8.73 0.66
N ILE A 37 -6.97 7.68 0.68
CA ILE A 37 -6.08 7.37 -0.44
C ILE A 37 -6.89 6.94 -1.66
N GLN A 38 -7.93 6.12 -1.47
CA GLN A 38 -8.78 5.69 -2.59
C GLN A 38 -9.47 6.87 -3.26
N LYS A 39 -9.95 7.81 -2.47
CA LYS A 39 -10.60 9.02 -2.99
C LYS A 39 -9.62 9.87 -3.78
N ALA A 40 -8.43 10.09 -3.22
CA ALA A 40 -7.41 10.88 -3.91
C ALA A 40 -6.95 10.20 -5.19
N ALA A 41 -6.80 8.88 -5.16
CA ALA A 41 -6.41 8.10 -6.33
C ALA A 41 -7.47 8.20 -7.43
N PHE A 42 -8.74 8.08 -7.07
CA PHE A 42 -9.83 8.18 -8.03
C PHE A 42 -9.80 9.55 -8.74
N GLN A 43 -9.52 10.61 -8.00
CA GLN A 43 -9.43 11.96 -8.56
C GLN A 43 -8.25 12.09 -9.54
N GLN A 44 -7.23 11.23 -9.41
CA GLN A 44 -6.08 11.19 -10.30
C GLN A 44 -6.24 10.23 -11.47
N GLY A 45 -7.42 9.63 -11.61
CA GLY A 45 -7.71 8.72 -12.71
C GLY A 45 -7.54 7.23 -12.39
N PHE A 46 -7.23 6.87 -11.16
CA PHE A 46 -7.12 5.48 -10.74
C PHE A 46 -8.51 4.94 -10.41
N GLU A 47 -9.29 4.67 -11.46
CA GLU A 47 -10.70 4.31 -11.34
C GLU A 47 -10.93 2.82 -11.11
N GLU A 48 -10.04 1.96 -11.58
CA GLU A 48 -10.12 0.54 -11.32
C GLU A 48 -9.43 0.20 -10.01
N LYS A 49 -10.11 -0.59 -9.17
CA LYS A 49 -9.57 -0.99 -7.88
C LYS A 49 -9.60 -2.51 -7.75
N HIS A 50 -8.46 -3.08 -7.39
CA HIS A 50 -8.31 -4.51 -7.13
C HIS A 50 -7.77 -4.70 -5.72
N ARG A 51 -8.31 -5.68 -4.99
CA ARG A 51 -7.91 -5.96 -3.63
C ARG A 51 -7.58 -7.43 -3.47
N PHE A 52 -6.43 -7.72 -2.89
CA PHE A 52 -5.96 -9.08 -2.67
C PHE A 52 -5.57 -9.25 -1.21
N ALA A 53 -6.01 -10.37 -0.59
CA ALA A 53 -5.52 -10.76 0.72
C ALA A 53 -4.25 -11.60 0.54
N VAL A 54 -3.16 -11.19 1.18
CA VAL A 54 -1.86 -11.84 1.03
C VAL A 54 -1.75 -12.97 2.05
N ASP A 55 -2.53 -14.00 1.85
CA ASP A 55 -2.53 -15.21 2.68
C ASP A 55 -2.03 -16.41 1.85
N ALA A 56 -2.13 -17.61 2.43
CA ALA A 56 -1.63 -18.82 1.75
C ALA A 56 -2.39 -19.14 0.45
N SER A 57 -3.58 -18.57 0.26
CA SER A 57 -4.41 -18.84 -0.92
C SER A 57 -4.21 -17.81 -2.04
N ILE A 58 -3.37 -16.79 -1.84
CA ILE A 58 -3.18 -15.75 -2.85
C ILE A 58 -2.59 -16.33 -4.14
N ASP A 59 -3.14 -15.90 -5.28
CA ASP A 59 -2.59 -16.20 -6.58
C ASP A 59 -1.80 -15.00 -7.08
N TRP A 60 -0.48 -15.05 -6.93
CA TRP A 60 0.39 -13.96 -7.34
C TRP A 60 0.32 -13.68 -8.84
N ASN A 61 -0.04 -14.68 -9.64
CA ASN A 61 -0.19 -14.47 -11.08
C ASN A 61 -1.31 -13.48 -11.38
N GLN A 62 -2.39 -13.50 -10.59
CA GLN A 62 -3.46 -12.52 -10.75
C GLN A 62 -2.97 -11.11 -10.42
N VAL A 63 -2.13 -10.98 -9.39
CA VAL A 63 -1.54 -9.68 -9.04
C VAL A 63 -0.63 -9.18 -10.16
N TYR A 64 0.25 -10.05 -10.67
CA TYR A 64 1.13 -9.69 -11.77
C TYR A 64 0.36 -9.30 -13.01
N ASP A 65 -0.72 -10.02 -13.31
CA ASP A 65 -1.57 -9.70 -14.47
C ASP A 65 -2.14 -8.29 -14.36
N CYS A 66 -2.57 -7.88 -13.15
CA CYS A 66 -3.06 -6.51 -12.93
C CYS A 66 -1.97 -5.49 -13.20
N PHE A 67 -0.73 -5.77 -12.77
CA PHE A 67 0.39 -4.86 -12.98
C PHE A 67 0.78 -4.75 -14.45
N GLN A 68 0.64 -5.84 -15.20
CA GLN A 68 1.02 -5.89 -16.61
C GLN A 68 -0.12 -5.51 -17.56
N ALA A 69 -1.35 -5.48 -17.06
CA ALA A 69 -2.51 -5.19 -17.89
C ALA A 69 -2.42 -3.77 -18.47
N MET A 70 -2.51 -3.70 -19.78
CA MET A 70 -2.64 -2.41 -20.45
C MET A 70 -4.13 -2.13 -20.58
N SER A 71 -4.60 -1.06 -19.97
CA SER A 71 -5.99 -0.72 -20.02
C SER A 71 -6.37 -0.26 -21.43
N LEU A 72 -7.33 -0.95 -22.03
CA LEU A 72 -7.88 -0.54 -23.33
C LEU A 72 -8.62 0.79 -23.23
N PHE A 73 -9.02 1.17 -22.02
CA PHE A 73 -9.78 2.38 -21.78
C PHE A 73 -8.96 3.47 -21.07
N SER A 74 -7.66 3.28 -21.01
CA SER A 74 -6.73 4.21 -20.39
C SER A 74 -6.99 4.45 -18.90
N ASN A 75 -7.67 3.52 -18.24
CA ASN A 75 -7.92 3.60 -16.81
C ASN A 75 -6.69 3.20 -16.03
N ARG A 76 -6.37 3.99 -15.00
CA ARG A 76 -5.32 3.65 -14.07
C ARG A 76 -5.88 2.72 -12.99
N GLN A 77 -5.02 1.88 -12.42
CA GLN A 77 -5.43 0.87 -11.46
C GLN A 77 -4.84 1.12 -10.09
N LEU A 78 -5.69 0.97 -9.06
CA LEU A 78 -5.28 0.96 -7.66
C LEU A 78 -5.29 -0.49 -7.19
N ILE A 79 -4.13 -0.99 -6.78
CA ILE A 79 -4.00 -2.36 -6.30
C ILE A 79 -3.70 -2.35 -4.82
N GLU A 80 -4.58 -2.96 -4.02
CA GLU A 80 -4.47 -3.01 -2.59
C GLU A 80 -4.12 -4.42 -2.14
N LEU A 81 -3.05 -4.55 -1.36
CA LEU A 81 -2.61 -5.82 -0.79
C LEU A 81 -2.80 -5.76 0.72
N GLU A 82 -3.53 -6.73 1.26
CA GLU A 82 -3.81 -6.80 2.70
C GLU A 82 -2.92 -7.87 3.31
N ILE A 83 -2.00 -7.45 4.19
CA ILE A 83 -1.06 -8.34 4.85
C ILE A 83 -1.71 -8.95 6.07
N PRO A 84 -1.65 -10.30 6.25
CA PRO A 84 -2.24 -10.94 7.42
C PRO A 84 -1.45 -10.63 8.70
N GLU A 85 -2.07 -10.91 9.86
CA GLU A 85 -1.42 -10.67 11.14
C GLU A 85 -0.12 -11.46 11.31
N SER A 86 -0.01 -12.60 10.64
CA SER A 86 1.22 -13.39 10.64
C SER A 86 2.40 -12.64 10.01
N GLY A 87 2.13 -11.55 9.28
CA GLY A 87 3.17 -10.71 8.72
C GLY A 87 3.65 -11.14 7.36
N VAL A 88 4.82 -10.63 6.99
CA VAL A 88 5.41 -10.88 5.68
C VAL A 88 6.45 -11.98 5.78
N THR A 89 6.21 -13.11 5.09
CA THR A 89 7.17 -14.20 5.01
C THR A 89 8.28 -13.86 4.00
N THR A 90 9.34 -14.68 4.00
CA THR A 90 10.43 -14.50 3.02
C THR A 90 9.91 -14.59 1.58
N ALA A 91 9.00 -15.52 1.31
CA ALA A 91 8.42 -15.66 -0.02
C ALA A 91 7.61 -14.43 -0.41
N VAL A 92 6.78 -13.92 0.50
CA VAL A 92 6.00 -12.69 0.24
C VAL A 92 6.92 -11.49 0.06
N SER A 93 7.99 -11.40 0.85
CA SER A 93 8.96 -10.31 0.71
C SER A 93 9.54 -10.26 -0.70
N LYS A 94 9.88 -11.41 -1.27
CA LYS A 94 10.40 -11.47 -2.64
C LYS A 94 9.37 -11.00 -3.66
N GLU A 95 8.12 -11.42 -3.48
CA GLU A 95 7.02 -11.00 -4.37
C GLU A 95 6.80 -9.49 -4.30
N LEU A 96 6.84 -8.90 -3.10
CA LEU A 96 6.69 -7.45 -2.94
C LEU A 96 7.82 -6.68 -3.61
N GLN A 97 9.04 -7.17 -3.52
CA GLN A 97 10.18 -6.54 -4.20
C GLN A 97 10.03 -6.61 -5.72
N THR A 98 9.52 -7.74 -6.23
CA THR A 98 9.24 -7.88 -7.67
C THR A 98 8.19 -6.89 -8.12
N LEU A 99 7.11 -6.73 -7.35
CA LEU A 99 6.06 -5.76 -7.66
C LEU A 99 6.61 -4.33 -7.66
N CYS A 100 7.52 -4.03 -6.73
CA CYS A 100 8.17 -2.71 -6.69
C CYS A 100 8.90 -2.42 -8.01
N ASP A 101 9.57 -3.42 -8.57
CA ASP A 101 10.27 -3.27 -9.84
C ASP A 101 9.32 -3.16 -11.03
N MET A 102 8.07 -3.59 -10.88
CA MET A 102 7.07 -3.57 -11.93
C MET A 102 6.21 -2.31 -11.91
N LEU A 103 6.40 -1.41 -10.96
CA LEU A 103 5.58 -0.21 -10.83
C LEU A 103 5.76 0.71 -12.05
N HIS A 104 4.64 1.31 -12.47
CA HIS A 104 4.65 2.30 -13.55
C HIS A 104 3.54 3.35 -13.28
N ASP A 105 3.45 4.36 -14.14
CA ASP A 105 2.59 5.52 -13.89
C ASP A 105 1.11 5.22 -13.78
N ASP A 106 0.65 4.10 -14.33
CA ASP A 106 -0.77 3.74 -14.34
C ASP A 106 -1.16 2.82 -13.19
N ILE A 107 -0.23 2.55 -12.27
CA ILE A 107 -0.47 1.68 -11.12
C ILE A 107 -0.16 2.44 -9.83
N MET A 108 -1.10 2.37 -8.88
CA MET A 108 -0.87 2.79 -7.50
C MET A 108 -0.97 1.55 -6.62
N LEU A 109 0.04 1.33 -5.78
CA LEU A 109 0.09 0.18 -4.89
C LEU A 109 -0.13 0.62 -3.45
N VAL A 110 -1.08 -0.01 -2.78
CA VAL A 110 -1.38 0.25 -1.37
C VAL A 110 -1.23 -1.06 -0.61
N ILE A 111 -0.40 -1.06 0.42
CA ILE A 111 -0.19 -2.23 1.27
C ILE A 111 -0.68 -1.92 2.67
N VAL A 112 -1.60 -2.73 3.17
CA VAL A 112 -2.28 -2.53 4.45
C VAL A 112 -1.96 -3.70 5.38
N GLY A 113 -1.62 -3.40 6.63
CA GLY A 113 -1.33 -4.45 7.59
C GLY A 113 -1.33 -3.96 9.03
N SER A 114 -1.00 -4.88 9.93
CA SER A 114 -0.88 -4.59 11.37
C SER A 114 0.40 -3.81 11.65
N LYS A 115 0.57 -3.39 12.91
CA LYS A 115 1.76 -2.66 13.30
C LYS A 115 3.03 -3.44 12.94
N LEU A 116 3.96 -2.78 12.29
CA LEU A 116 5.23 -3.36 11.88
C LEU A 116 6.18 -3.55 13.07
N THR A 117 6.93 -4.67 13.04
CA THR A 117 8.07 -4.83 13.93
C THR A 117 9.25 -4.03 13.37
N LYS A 118 10.26 -3.78 14.21
CA LYS A 118 11.48 -3.10 13.73
C LYS A 118 12.19 -3.93 12.67
N ALA A 119 12.15 -5.24 12.78
CA ALA A 119 12.74 -6.11 11.77
C ALA A 119 12.08 -5.90 10.41
N GLN A 120 10.76 -5.76 10.38
CA GLN A 120 10.04 -5.51 9.13
C GLN A 120 10.31 -4.10 8.58
N GLU A 121 10.42 -3.10 9.45
CA GLU A 121 10.76 -1.73 9.03
C GLU A 121 12.13 -1.67 8.37
N ASN A 122 13.02 -2.58 8.73
CA ASN A 122 14.37 -2.66 8.17
C ASN A 122 14.48 -3.66 7.02
N ALA A 123 13.40 -4.34 6.67
CA ALA A 123 13.41 -5.33 5.61
C ALA A 123 13.55 -4.67 4.23
N LYS A 124 14.14 -5.39 3.29
CA LYS A 124 14.38 -4.88 1.94
C LYS A 124 13.09 -4.50 1.23
N TRP A 125 12.03 -5.31 1.38
CA TRP A 125 10.76 -5.02 0.73
C TRP A 125 10.17 -3.70 1.20
N PHE A 126 10.26 -3.44 2.50
CA PHE A 126 9.72 -2.20 3.08
C PHE A 126 10.51 -0.99 2.60
N LYS A 127 11.84 -1.10 2.64
CA LYS A 127 12.71 0.00 2.19
C LYS A 127 12.53 0.29 0.71
N ALA A 128 12.41 -0.75 -0.11
CA ALA A 128 12.21 -0.58 -1.54
C ALA A 128 10.90 0.14 -1.84
N LEU A 129 9.80 -0.30 -1.21
CA LEU A 129 8.49 0.30 -1.45
C LEU A 129 8.38 1.69 -0.85
N SER A 130 8.94 1.92 0.35
CA SER A 130 8.89 3.24 0.95
C SER A 130 9.70 4.29 0.19
N SER A 131 10.69 3.85 -0.59
CA SER A 131 11.42 4.76 -1.48
C SER A 131 10.56 5.27 -2.64
N LYS A 132 9.48 4.55 -2.97
CA LYS A 132 8.55 4.91 -4.05
C LYS A 132 7.32 5.67 -3.55
N GLY A 133 7.14 5.76 -2.24
CA GLY A 133 5.96 6.38 -1.67
C GLY A 133 6.12 6.67 -0.19
N ASP A 134 5.00 6.65 0.53
CA ASP A 134 4.97 7.06 1.93
C ASP A 134 4.41 5.96 2.84
N TRP A 135 4.90 5.92 4.06
CA TRP A 135 4.44 5.03 5.10
C TRP A 135 3.45 5.79 6.00
N VAL A 136 2.19 5.34 6.02
CA VAL A 136 1.14 5.91 6.85
C VAL A 136 1.07 5.12 8.15
N SER A 137 1.37 5.78 9.26
CA SER A 137 1.38 5.17 10.58
C SER A 137 0.02 5.34 11.25
N CYS A 138 -0.68 4.23 11.49
CA CYS A 138 -2.02 4.20 12.08
C CYS A 138 -1.97 3.65 13.51
N LEU A 139 -1.25 4.34 14.38
CA LEU A 139 -1.11 3.95 15.78
C LEU A 139 -2.14 4.70 16.63
N SER A 140 -2.54 4.07 17.74
CA SER A 140 -3.40 4.76 18.69
C SER A 140 -2.70 6.00 19.23
N PRO A 141 -3.44 7.04 19.69
CA PRO A 141 -2.83 8.28 20.16
C PRO A 141 -1.78 8.07 21.27
N ASP A 142 -2.00 7.07 22.13
CA ASP A 142 -1.06 6.80 23.22
C ASP A 142 0.28 6.28 22.71
N LEU A 143 0.31 5.65 21.54
CA LEU A 143 1.53 5.08 20.97
C LEU A 143 2.24 6.03 20.01
N GLN A 144 1.63 7.15 19.68
CA GLN A 144 2.22 8.14 18.77
C GLN A 144 3.15 9.13 19.51
N ARG A 145 3.17 9.04 20.80
CA ARG A 145 3.98 9.93 21.65
C ARG A 145 5.39 9.42 21.84
#